data_60445498115fda8fa10f5dfc6e8f64b7
#
_entry.id   60445498115fda8fa10f5dfc6e8f64b7
#
_cell.length_a   1.000
_cell.length_b   1.000
_cell.length_c   1.000
_cell.angle_alpha   90.00
_cell.angle_beta   90.00
_cell.angle_gamma   90.00
#
_symmetry.space_group_name_H-M   'P 1'
#
loop_
_entity.id
_entity.type
_entity.pdbx_description
1 polymer ?
#
loop_
_entity_poly.entity_id
_entity_poly.type
_entity_poly.pdbx_seq_one_letter_code
_entity_poly.pdbx_strand_id
1 'polypeptide(L)'
;MIERNYKNKKIVGGDTIIDAEKKVSELSETHDLFDQVINSLRILKLSGVYRDHRIKTEQIIFHPLSGTITRSPFFENTVLGEKCKIKKTDVALLCEIFDFLCNENDSRFKVASRRLSLGIERKSLEDKLIDYMIGLEALYLPDGSAELSFRLSVRVAFLLSSKIERKNTYEFLKKIYDVRSSIVHGNKYELNIEDIRK
;
A
#
# COMPACT_ATOMS: atom_id res chain seq x y z
N MET A 1 -20.32 14.82 -6.56
CA MET A 1 -21.03 13.58 -6.96
C MET A 1 -21.25 13.69 -8.46
N ILE A 2 -20.44 12.99 -9.26
CA ILE A 2 -20.58 12.99 -10.72
C ILE A 2 -21.22 11.67 -11.09
N GLU A 3 -22.53 11.68 -11.33
CA GLU A 3 -23.24 10.55 -11.92
C GLU A 3 -23.04 10.58 -13.43
N ARG A 4 -22.31 9.61 -13.97
CA ARG A 4 -22.29 9.36 -15.41
C ARG A 4 -23.26 8.23 -15.73
N ASN A 5 -24.37 8.57 -16.38
CA ASN A 5 -25.33 7.63 -16.93
C ASN A 5 -24.71 6.86 -18.10
N TYR A 6 -24.50 5.57 -17.93
CA TYR A 6 -24.14 4.67 -19.03
C TYR A 6 -25.40 4.14 -19.71
N LYS A 7 -25.67 4.61 -20.93
CA LYS A 7 -26.69 4.01 -21.79
C LYS A 7 -26.13 2.73 -22.41
N ASN A 8 -26.84 1.61 -22.21
CA ASN A 8 -26.57 0.33 -22.86
C ASN A 8 -26.53 0.49 -24.38
N LYS A 9 -25.38 0.42 -25.02
CA LYS A 9 -25.25 0.25 -26.46
C LYS A 9 -25.07 -1.22 -26.79
N LYS A 10 -25.88 -1.69 -27.73
CA LYS A 10 -25.82 -3.05 -28.29
C LYS A 10 -24.51 -3.23 -29.02
N ILE A 11 -23.74 -4.25 -28.69
CA ILE A 11 -22.42 -4.56 -29.28
C ILE A 11 -22.64 -5.17 -30.66
N VAL A 12 -22.20 -4.48 -31.72
CA VAL A 12 -22.11 -5.02 -33.07
C VAL A 12 -20.79 -4.55 -33.70
N GLY A 13 -19.84 -5.46 -33.89
CA GLY A 13 -18.71 -5.35 -34.79
C GLY A 13 -17.51 -4.52 -34.35
N GLY A 14 -16.32 -5.01 -34.61
CA GLY A 14 -14.95 -4.44 -34.64
C GLY A 14 -14.57 -3.14 -33.91
N ASP A 15 -15.35 -2.10 -34.04
CA ASP A 15 -15.08 -0.78 -33.43
C ASP A 15 -15.29 -0.74 -31.91
N THR A 16 -16.00 -1.71 -31.35
CA THR A 16 -16.33 -1.82 -29.92
C THR A 16 -15.17 -2.31 -29.06
N ILE A 17 -14.21 -3.03 -29.63
CA ILE A 17 -13.04 -3.53 -28.89
C ILE A 17 -12.10 -2.37 -28.59
N ILE A 18 -11.84 -1.52 -29.58
CA ILE A 18 -10.97 -0.34 -29.45
C ILE A 18 -11.55 0.65 -28.43
N ASP A 19 -12.87 0.88 -28.46
CA ASP A 19 -13.54 1.73 -27.46
C ASP A 19 -13.52 1.11 -26.05
N ALA A 20 -13.56 -0.20 -25.93
CA ALA A 20 -13.46 -0.89 -24.64
C ALA A 20 -12.02 -0.81 -24.10
N GLU A 21 -11.01 -1.02 -24.93
CA GLU A 21 -9.59 -0.91 -24.53
C GLU A 21 -9.25 0.52 -24.11
N LYS A 22 -9.71 1.53 -24.85
CA LYS A 22 -9.53 2.94 -24.47
C LYS A 22 -10.21 3.28 -23.15
N LYS A 23 -11.42 2.80 -22.91
CA LYS A 23 -12.11 2.99 -21.60
C LYS A 23 -11.41 2.26 -20.46
N VAL A 24 -10.85 1.08 -20.71
CA VAL A 24 -10.08 0.34 -19.72
C VAL A 24 -8.80 1.11 -19.39
N SER A 25 -8.09 1.70 -20.36
CA SER A 25 -6.91 2.51 -20.10
C SER A 25 -7.25 3.80 -19.32
N GLU A 26 -8.31 4.53 -19.70
CA GLU A 26 -8.78 5.71 -18.96
C GLU A 26 -9.20 5.38 -17.52
N LEU A 27 -9.81 4.23 -17.30
CA LEU A 27 -10.14 3.74 -15.96
C LEU A 27 -8.88 3.37 -15.17
N SER A 28 -7.90 2.75 -15.80
CA SER A 28 -6.61 2.41 -15.18
C SER A 28 -5.88 3.67 -14.73
N GLU A 29 -5.73 4.67 -15.60
CA GLU A 29 -5.11 5.95 -15.26
C GLU A 29 -5.80 6.66 -14.10
N THR A 30 -7.14 6.63 -14.08
CA THR A 30 -7.92 7.20 -12.98
C THR A 30 -7.69 6.43 -11.66
N HIS A 31 -7.57 5.11 -11.74
CA HIS A 31 -7.26 4.27 -10.58
C HIS A 31 -5.88 4.58 -10.03
N ASP A 32 -4.88 4.74 -10.89
CA ASP A 32 -3.51 5.06 -10.49
C ASP A 32 -3.42 6.41 -9.80
N LEU A 33 -4.15 7.43 -10.29
CA LEU A 33 -4.23 8.74 -9.63
C LEU A 33 -4.85 8.67 -8.23
N PHE A 34 -5.94 7.90 -8.06
CA PHE A 34 -6.54 7.71 -6.74
C PHE A 34 -5.58 7.01 -5.77
N ASP A 35 -4.86 6.01 -6.25
CA ASP A 35 -3.87 5.31 -5.44
C ASP A 35 -2.72 6.23 -5.05
N GLN A 36 -2.28 7.15 -5.93
CA GLN A 36 -1.28 8.17 -5.60
C GLN A 36 -1.78 9.14 -4.51
N VAL A 37 -3.03 9.60 -4.59
CA VAL A 37 -3.64 10.45 -3.55
C VAL A 37 -3.67 9.71 -2.20
N ILE A 38 -4.12 8.46 -2.17
CA ILE A 38 -4.17 7.66 -0.95
C ILE A 38 -2.77 7.45 -0.37
N ASN A 39 -1.80 7.11 -1.21
CA ASN A 39 -0.42 6.92 -0.80
C ASN A 39 0.20 8.22 -0.24
N SER A 40 -0.08 9.37 -0.87
CA SER A 40 0.35 10.67 -0.36
C SER A 40 -0.20 10.96 1.03
N LEU A 41 -1.48 10.68 1.26
CA LEU A 41 -2.12 10.84 2.56
C LEU A 41 -1.53 9.89 3.62
N ARG A 42 -1.23 8.65 3.24
CA ARG A 42 -0.60 7.64 4.11
C ARG A 42 0.82 8.02 4.49
N ILE A 43 1.60 8.55 3.56
CA ILE A 43 2.95 9.05 3.82
C ILE A 43 2.89 10.26 4.75
N LEU A 44 1.98 11.20 4.50
CA LEU A 44 1.86 12.42 5.29
C LEU A 44 1.48 12.15 6.75
N LYS A 45 0.58 11.20 7.02
CA LYS A 45 -0.02 11.01 8.35
C LYS A 45 0.03 9.57 8.87
N LEU A 46 0.63 8.62 8.16
CA LEU A 46 0.62 7.19 8.51
C LEU A 46 -0.80 6.70 8.92
N SER A 47 -1.80 7.14 8.19
CA SER A 47 -3.19 6.98 8.56
C SER A 47 -3.86 5.84 7.80
N GLY A 48 -4.93 5.29 8.38
CA GLY A 48 -5.77 4.26 7.76
C GLY A 48 -6.66 4.78 6.64
N VAL A 49 -6.19 5.73 5.82
CA VAL A 49 -6.92 6.17 4.63
C VAL A 49 -7.00 5.02 3.64
N TYR A 50 -8.19 4.71 3.20
CA TYR A 50 -8.44 3.66 2.21
C TYR A 50 -9.41 4.16 1.15
N ARG A 51 -9.34 3.50 0.01
CA ARG A 51 -10.31 3.69 -1.04
C ARG A 51 -11.58 2.95 -0.66
N ASP A 52 -12.69 3.66 -0.58
CA ASP A 52 -13.98 3.01 -0.45
C ASP A 52 -14.35 2.36 -1.79
N HIS A 53 -14.10 1.07 -1.91
CA HIS A 53 -14.48 0.25 -3.06
C HIS A 53 -16.01 0.01 -3.12
N ARG A 54 -16.82 0.87 -2.56
CA ARG A 54 -18.26 0.86 -2.79
C ARG A 54 -18.67 1.21 -4.22
N ILE A 55 -17.78 1.09 -5.18
CA ILE A 55 -18.18 0.70 -6.52
C ILE A 55 -18.78 -0.68 -6.31
N LYS A 56 -20.09 -0.79 -6.44
CA LYS A 56 -20.86 -2.03 -6.36
C LYS A 56 -20.20 -3.08 -7.25
N THR A 57 -19.19 -3.77 -6.76
CA THR A 57 -18.73 -5.02 -7.33
C THR A 57 -19.78 -6.03 -6.89
N GLU A 58 -20.78 -6.20 -7.72
CA GLU A 58 -21.73 -7.29 -7.54
C GLU A 58 -20.98 -8.57 -7.90
N GLN A 59 -20.74 -9.42 -6.93
CA GLN A 59 -20.28 -10.77 -7.21
C GLN A 59 -21.44 -11.55 -7.81
N ILE A 60 -21.33 -11.84 -9.10
CA ILE A 60 -22.31 -12.67 -9.81
C ILE A 60 -21.86 -14.12 -9.67
N ILE A 61 -22.55 -14.87 -8.83
CA ILE A 61 -22.31 -16.31 -8.67
C ILE A 61 -23.35 -17.06 -9.51
N PHE A 62 -22.88 -17.76 -10.54
CA PHE A 62 -23.72 -18.68 -11.29
C PHE A 62 -23.71 -20.07 -10.64
N HIS A 63 -24.85 -20.57 -10.30
CA HIS A 63 -25.04 -21.91 -9.76
C HIS A 63 -25.40 -22.89 -10.89
N PRO A 64 -24.44 -23.68 -11.40
CA PRO A 64 -24.65 -24.49 -12.60
C PRO A 64 -25.72 -25.60 -12.42
N LEU A 65 -25.93 -26.07 -11.18
CA LEU A 65 -26.93 -27.13 -10.89
C LEU A 65 -28.36 -26.58 -10.81
N SER A 66 -28.55 -25.32 -10.41
CA SER A 66 -29.87 -24.72 -10.27
C SER A 66 -30.20 -23.74 -11.40
N GLY A 67 -29.23 -23.38 -12.23
CA GLY A 67 -29.38 -22.32 -13.24
C GLY A 67 -29.63 -20.94 -12.67
N THR A 68 -29.45 -20.74 -11.35
CA THR A 68 -29.74 -19.48 -10.68
C THR A 68 -28.49 -18.59 -10.67
N ILE A 69 -28.73 -17.28 -10.78
CA ILE A 69 -27.70 -16.23 -10.63
C ILE A 69 -27.95 -15.52 -9.31
N THR A 70 -27.01 -15.63 -8.38
CA THR A 70 -27.06 -14.87 -7.14
C THR A 70 -26.16 -13.64 -7.27
N ARG A 71 -26.70 -12.45 -6.94
CA ARG A 71 -25.94 -11.20 -6.86
C ARG A 71 -25.79 -10.86 -5.39
N SER A 72 -24.58 -10.83 -4.90
CA SER A 72 -24.29 -10.36 -3.54
C SER A 72 -23.38 -9.14 -3.58
N PRO A 73 -23.67 -8.10 -2.78
CA PRO A 73 -22.74 -6.99 -2.64
C PRO A 73 -21.47 -7.51 -1.93
N PHE A 74 -20.33 -7.32 -2.56
CA PHE A 74 -19.05 -7.63 -1.93
C PHE A 74 -18.62 -6.43 -1.09
N PHE A 75 -18.61 -6.58 0.21
CA PHE A 75 -18.06 -5.59 1.14
C PHE A 75 -16.66 -6.04 1.56
N GLU A 76 -15.66 -5.48 0.95
CA GLU A 76 -14.30 -5.68 1.42
C GLU A 76 -14.07 -4.87 2.70
N ASN A 77 -13.39 -5.49 3.64
CA ASN A 77 -13.27 -5.04 5.03
C ASN A 77 -12.65 -3.64 5.16
N THR A 78 -13.19 -2.88 6.11
CA THR A 78 -12.63 -1.61 6.59
C THR A 78 -11.18 -1.77 7.05
N VAL A 79 -10.31 -0.93 6.52
CA VAL A 79 -8.93 -0.80 7.00
C VAL A 79 -8.96 -0.29 8.44
N LEU A 80 -8.32 -1.04 9.34
CA LEU A 80 -8.16 -0.64 10.74
C LEU A 80 -6.98 0.34 10.82
N GLY A 81 -7.26 1.61 11.05
CA GLY A 81 -6.25 2.64 11.23
C GLY A 81 -6.81 3.88 11.89
N GLU A 82 -5.92 4.76 12.34
CA GLU A 82 -6.32 6.04 12.91
C GLU A 82 -6.96 6.94 11.84
N LYS A 83 -7.94 7.75 12.27
CA LYS A 83 -8.60 8.70 11.37
C LYS A 83 -7.59 9.74 10.87
N CYS A 84 -7.51 9.90 9.57
CA CYS A 84 -6.69 10.94 8.95
C CYS A 84 -7.32 12.33 9.21
N LYS A 85 -6.58 13.19 9.90
CA LYS A 85 -6.97 14.59 10.13
C LYS A 85 -5.99 15.50 9.37
N ILE A 86 -6.45 16.15 8.31
CA ILE A 86 -5.67 17.07 7.50
C ILE A 86 -5.94 18.52 7.97
N LYS A 87 -4.88 19.25 8.25
CA LYS A 87 -4.92 20.68 8.56
C LYS A 87 -4.60 21.47 7.30
N LYS A 88 -4.99 22.76 7.26
CA LYS A 88 -4.64 23.65 6.14
C LYS A 88 -3.11 23.76 5.93
N THR A 89 -2.33 23.68 7.00
CA THR A 89 -0.88 23.65 6.98
C THR A 89 -0.27 22.43 6.30
N ASP A 90 -1.00 21.34 6.24
CA ASP A 90 -0.53 20.07 5.67
C ASP A 90 -0.67 20.03 4.14
N VAL A 91 -1.47 20.95 3.55
CA VAL A 91 -1.84 20.91 2.13
C VAL A 91 -0.63 21.08 1.21
N ALA A 92 0.26 22.03 1.53
CA ALA A 92 1.46 22.27 0.71
C ALA A 92 2.33 21.01 0.65
N LEU A 93 2.65 20.42 1.80
CA LEU A 93 3.44 19.19 1.86
C LEU A 93 2.72 18.00 1.20
N LEU A 94 1.38 17.93 1.31
CA LEU A 94 0.60 16.89 0.62
C LEU A 94 0.74 17.00 -0.90
N CYS A 95 0.69 18.22 -1.45
CA CYS A 95 0.87 18.43 -2.88
C CYS A 95 2.30 18.06 -3.32
N GLU A 96 3.32 18.42 -2.55
CA GLU A 96 4.70 18.04 -2.84
C GLU A 96 4.90 16.53 -2.84
N ILE A 97 4.32 15.81 -1.86
CA ILE A 97 4.38 14.34 -1.82
C ILE A 97 3.64 13.74 -3.02
N PHE A 98 2.47 14.27 -3.36
CA PHE A 98 1.69 13.80 -4.49
C PHE A 98 2.43 14.00 -5.82
N ASP A 99 2.95 15.20 -6.06
CA ASP A 99 3.72 15.52 -7.26
C ASP A 99 4.98 14.65 -7.38
N PHE A 100 5.64 14.41 -6.26
CA PHE A 100 6.78 13.49 -6.19
C PHE A 100 6.37 12.06 -6.57
N LEU A 101 5.29 11.53 -5.98
CA LEU A 101 4.82 10.17 -6.29
C LEU A 101 4.38 10.01 -7.76
N CYS A 102 3.79 11.05 -8.36
CA CYS A 102 3.37 11.02 -9.76
C CYS A 102 4.56 11.05 -10.73
N ASN A 103 5.64 11.75 -10.38
CA ASN A 103 6.79 11.97 -11.26
C ASN A 103 7.95 11.00 -10.99
N GLU A 104 7.94 10.30 -9.83
CA GLU A 104 9.03 9.40 -9.46
C GLU A 104 9.04 8.13 -10.32
N ASN A 105 10.17 7.86 -10.96
CA ASN A 105 10.36 6.70 -11.82
C ASN A 105 11.26 5.60 -11.20
N ASP A 106 11.89 5.86 -10.05
CA ASP A 106 12.71 4.84 -9.38
C ASP A 106 11.83 3.66 -8.94
N SER A 107 12.14 2.49 -9.48
CA SER A 107 11.41 1.25 -9.18
C SER A 107 11.45 0.89 -7.68
N ARG A 108 12.53 1.23 -6.99
CA ARG A 108 12.71 0.97 -5.55
C ARG A 108 11.71 1.78 -4.73
N PHE A 109 11.53 3.05 -5.10
CA PHE A 109 10.57 3.92 -4.45
C PHE A 109 9.12 3.45 -4.68
N LYS A 110 8.81 3.03 -5.91
CA LYS A 110 7.50 2.44 -6.22
C LYS A 110 7.22 1.18 -5.39
N VAL A 111 8.22 0.30 -5.25
CA VAL A 111 8.10 -0.88 -4.38
C VAL A 111 7.89 -0.46 -2.93
N ALA A 112 8.68 0.46 -2.40
CA ALA A 112 8.59 0.89 -1.01
C ALA A 112 7.23 1.54 -0.69
N SER A 113 6.74 2.44 -1.54
CA SER A 113 5.43 3.08 -1.40
C SER A 113 4.30 2.06 -1.43
N ARG A 114 4.34 1.10 -2.37
CA ARG A 114 3.37 0.01 -2.43
C ARG A 114 3.40 -0.86 -1.17
N ARG A 115 4.59 -1.20 -0.66
CA ARG A 115 4.74 -2.01 0.56
C ARG A 115 4.26 -1.29 1.80
N LEU A 116 4.51 0.02 1.91
CA LEU A 116 3.94 0.84 2.97
C LEU A 116 2.41 0.77 2.96
N SER A 117 1.79 0.95 1.80
CA SER A 117 0.34 0.88 1.64
C SER A 117 -0.22 -0.50 2.00
N LEU A 118 0.39 -1.58 1.52
CA LEU A 118 -0.01 -2.94 1.86
C LEU A 118 0.12 -3.19 3.36
N GLY A 119 1.23 -2.77 3.99
CA GLY A 119 1.42 -2.92 5.44
C GLY A 119 0.36 -2.19 6.26
N ILE A 120 -0.09 -0.99 5.83
CA ILE A 120 -1.19 -0.28 6.48
C ILE A 120 -2.50 -1.08 6.41
N GLU A 121 -2.76 -1.75 5.30
CA GLU A 121 -3.99 -2.52 5.05
C GLU A 121 -4.00 -3.90 5.71
N ARG A 122 -2.85 -4.45 6.07
CA ARG A 122 -2.75 -5.77 6.72
C ARG A 122 -3.46 -5.79 8.08
N LYS A 123 -4.13 -6.90 8.37
CA LYS A 123 -4.73 -7.16 9.69
C LYS A 123 -3.72 -7.82 10.64
N SER A 124 -2.92 -8.76 10.10
CA SER A 124 -1.86 -9.44 10.86
C SER A 124 -0.69 -8.50 11.08
N LEU A 125 -0.16 -8.48 12.31
CA LEU A 125 1.03 -7.71 12.66
C LEU A 125 2.28 -8.25 11.96
N GLU A 126 2.34 -9.56 11.80
CA GLU A 126 3.41 -10.27 11.11
C GLU A 126 3.49 -9.83 9.64
N ASP A 127 2.38 -9.89 8.93
CA ASP A 127 2.31 -9.47 7.52
C ASP A 127 2.63 -7.99 7.36
N LYS A 128 2.16 -7.16 8.29
CA LYS A 128 2.46 -5.73 8.35
C LYS A 128 3.96 -5.49 8.48
N LEU A 129 4.60 -6.19 9.41
CA LEU A 129 6.04 -6.11 9.63
C LEU A 129 6.82 -6.55 8.39
N ILE A 130 6.43 -7.65 7.76
CA ILE A 130 7.07 -8.15 6.54
C ILE A 130 6.99 -7.10 5.44
N ASP A 131 5.80 -6.51 5.20
CA ASP A 131 5.64 -5.50 4.14
C ASP A 131 6.48 -4.25 4.43
N TYR A 132 6.53 -3.76 5.66
CA TYR A 132 7.36 -2.60 6.02
C TYR A 132 8.86 -2.89 5.85
N MET A 133 9.31 -4.08 6.25
CA MET A 133 10.71 -4.46 6.09
C MET A 133 11.12 -4.58 4.62
N ILE A 134 10.27 -5.15 3.76
CA ILE A 134 10.51 -5.18 2.30
C ILE A 134 10.59 -3.76 1.74
N GLY A 135 9.74 -2.83 2.20
CA GLY A 135 9.79 -1.44 1.81
C GLY A 135 11.12 -0.77 2.18
N LEU A 136 11.59 -0.98 3.41
CA LEU A 136 12.88 -0.47 3.88
C LEU A 136 14.05 -1.08 3.10
N GLU A 137 14.02 -2.40 2.86
CA GLU A 137 15.04 -3.08 2.05
C GLU A 137 15.11 -2.49 0.64
N ALA A 138 13.97 -2.26 -0.01
CA ALA A 138 13.92 -1.66 -1.34
C ALA A 138 14.56 -0.27 -1.39
N LEU A 139 14.34 0.57 -0.36
CA LEU A 139 14.89 1.93 -0.29
C LEU A 139 16.39 1.95 0.03
N TYR A 140 16.80 1.13 1.00
CA TYR A 140 18.11 1.29 1.61
C TYR A 140 19.14 0.20 1.23
N LEU A 141 18.70 -0.86 0.52
CA LEU A 141 19.58 -1.97 0.11
C LEU A 141 19.53 -2.22 -1.40
N PRO A 142 19.98 -1.27 -2.25
CA PRO A 142 19.91 -1.44 -3.70
C PRO A 142 20.79 -2.62 -4.20
N ASP A 143 21.80 -3.00 -3.43
CA ASP A 143 22.82 -3.98 -3.83
C ASP A 143 22.67 -5.32 -3.09
N GLY A 144 21.45 -5.79 -2.89
CA GLY A 144 21.05 -6.88 -2.02
C GLY A 144 21.88 -8.16 -2.08
N SER A 145 23.03 -8.22 -1.42
CA SER A 145 23.84 -9.43 -1.38
C SER A 145 24.01 -10.00 0.03
N ALA A 146 24.89 -9.46 0.85
CA ALA A 146 25.22 -10.02 2.14
C ALA A 146 24.94 -9.04 3.29
N GLU A 147 24.84 -9.57 4.51
CA GLU A 147 24.75 -8.78 5.75
C GLU A 147 23.57 -7.78 5.75
N LEU A 148 22.42 -8.17 5.19
CA LEU A 148 21.27 -7.29 4.98
C LEU A 148 20.80 -6.64 6.29
N SER A 149 20.71 -7.39 7.39
CA SER A 149 20.30 -6.90 8.71
C SER A 149 21.24 -5.79 9.21
N PHE A 150 22.55 -6.02 9.14
CA PHE A 150 23.55 -5.03 9.57
C PHE A 150 23.51 -3.77 8.72
N ARG A 151 23.56 -3.93 7.38
CA ARG A 151 23.60 -2.82 6.43
C ARG A 151 22.33 -1.96 6.51
N LEU A 152 21.15 -2.59 6.60
CA LEU A 152 19.88 -1.88 6.76
C LEU A 152 19.88 -1.08 8.05
N SER A 153 20.20 -1.73 9.17
CA SER A 153 20.20 -1.09 10.50
C SER A 153 21.14 0.10 10.57
N VAL A 154 22.35 -0.03 10.01
CA VAL A 154 23.31 1.08 9.96
C VAL A 154 22.79 2.22 9.09
N ARG A 155 22.35 1.95 7.86
CA ARG A 155 21.92 3.00 6.91
C ARG A 155 20.72 3.78 7.45
N VAL A 156 19.72 3.09 7.94
CA VAL A 156 18.51 3.73 8.51
C VAL A 156 18.86 4.53 9.76
N ALA A 157 19.67 3.97 10.67
CA ALA A 157 20.10 4.70 11.87
C ALA A 157 20.88 5.98 11.54
N PHE A 158 21.71 5.97 10.52
CA PHE A 158 22.46 7.15 10.11
C PHE A 158 21.59 8.21 9.40
N LEU A 159 20.63 7.79 8.60
CA LEU A 159 19.80 8.70 7.80
C LEU A 159 18.63 9.29 8.58
N LEU A 160 18.00 8.50 9.44
CA LEU A 160 16.73 8.89 10.09
C LEU A 160 16.87 9.29 11.55
N SER A 161 18.01 9.00 12.20
CA SER A 161 18.17 9.26 13.63
C SER A 161 19.18 10.36 13.92
N SER A 162 18.92 11.12 15.00
CA SER A 162 19.91 12.01 15.58
C SER A 162 21.15 11.23 16.06
N LYS A 163 22.29 11.94 16.19
CA LYS A 163 23.55 11.29 16.61
C LYS A 163 23.41 10.53 17.94
N ILE A 164 22.54 11.03 18.83
CA ILE A 164 22.32 10.44 20.17
C ILE A 164 21.48 9.15 20.07
N GLU A 165 20.55 9.10 19.13
CA GLU A 165 19.57 8.00 19.01
C GLU A 165 20.04 6.87 18.09
N ARG A 166 21.12 7.08 17.30
CA ARG A 166 21.58 6.11 16.30
C ARG A 166 21.78 4.70 16.84
N LYS A 167 22.35 4.58 18.03
CA LYS A 167 22.56 3.28 18.65
C LYS A 167 21.25 2.57 18.93
N ASN A 168 20.30 3.26 19.52
CA ASN A 168 18.99 2.70 19.84
C ASN A 168 18.22 2.32 18.57
N THR A 169 18.26 3.16 17.54
CA THR A 169 17.65 2.87 16.24
C THR A 169 18.28 1.65 15.56
N TYR A 170 19.61 1.55 15.60
CA TYR A 170 20.33 0.40 15.08
C TYR A 170 19.92 -0.90 15.79
N GLU A 171 19.94 -0.93 17.13
CA GLU A 171 19.59 -2.10 17.94
C GLU A 171 18.11 -2.50 17.71
N PHE A 172 17.23 -1.51 17.66
CA PHE A 172 15.82 -1.72 17.35
C PHE A 172 15.62 -2.39 15.98
N LEU A 173 16.23 -1.83 14.92
CA LEU A 173 16.10 -2.38 13.56
C LEU A 173 16.71 -3.76 13.42
N LYS A 174 17.81 -4.02 14.09
CA LYS A 174 18.42 -5.36 14.13
C LYS A 174 17.45 -6.38 14.76
N LYS A 175 16.87 -6.03 15.93
CA LYS A 175 15.85 -6.86 16.60
C LYS A 175 14.66 -7.14 15.69
N ILE A 176 14.12 -6.09 15.04
CA ILE A 176 12.96 -6.20 14.14
C ILE A 176 13.29 -7.07 12.93
N TYR A 177 14.51 -6.96 12.38
CA TYR A 177 14.95 -7.80 11.28
C TYR A 177 15.01 -9.28 11.67
N ASP A 178 15.50 -9.59 12.88
CA ASP A 178 15.57 -10.96 13.41
C ASP A 178 14.16 -11.54 13.62
N VAL A 179 13.22 -10.73 14.11
CA VAL A 179 11.79 -11.11 14.21
C VAL A 179 11.20 -11.41 12.84
N ARG A 180 11.42 -10.53 11.86
CA ARG A 180 10.97 -10.75 10.47
C ARG A 180 11.54 -12.04 9.89
N SER A 181 12.82 -12.29 10.11
CA SER A 181 13.47 -13.54 9.68
C SER A 181 12.81 -14.76 10.32
N SER A 182 12.54 -14.71 11.62
CA SER A 182 11.87 -15.79 12.34
C SER A 182 10.46 -16.06 11.82
N ILE A 183 9.68 -15.02 11.53
CA ILE A 183 8.34 -15.15 10.93
C ILE A 183 8.42 -15.87 9.59
N VAL A 184 9.31 -15.43 8.71
CA VAL A 184 9.44 -15.99 7.35
C VAL A 184 9.88 -17.45 7.37
N HIS A 185 10.73 -17.83 8.32
CA HIS A 185 11.24 -19.20 8.46
C HIS A 185 10.41 -20.09 9.39
N GLY A 186 9.30 -19.57 9.96
CA GLY A 186 8.42 -20.32 10.86
C GLY A 186 9.05 -20.65 12.22
N ASN A 187 10.05 -19.89 12.64
CA ASN A 187 10.70 -20.02 13.94
C ASN A 187 9.87 -19.35 15.04
N LYS A 188 10.13 -19.72 16.30
CA LYS A 188 9.54 -19.03 17.45
C LYS A 188 10.07 -17.60 17.53
N TYR A 189 9.18 -16.63 17.78
CA TYR A 189 9.51 -15.22 17.98
C TYR A 189 8.58 -14.59 19.01
N GLU A 190 9.02 -13.49 19.59
CA GLU A 190 8.18 -12.62 20.42
C GLU A 190 8.01 -11.30 19.69
N LEU A 191 6.77 -10.97 19.34
CA LEU A 191 6.40 -9.71 18.70
C LEU A 191 5.46 -8.95 19.64
N ASN A 192 5.92 -7.82 20.16
CA ASN A 192 5.09 -6.95 20.97
C ASN A 192 4.58 -5.79 20.11
N ILE A 193 3.28 -5.44 20.24
CA ILE A 193 2.65 -4.32 19.50
C ILE A 193 3.39 -3.00 19.74
N GLU A 194 3.95 -2.79 20.93
CA GLU A 194 4.72 -1.60 21.27
C GLU A 194 6.03 -1.48 20.46
N ASP A 195 6.61 -2.61 20.06
CA ASP A 195 7.83 -2.63 19.22
C ASP A 195 7.57 -2.18 17.78
N ILE A 196 6.32 -2.21 17.31
CA ILE A 196 5.94 -1.79 15.94
C ILE A 196 5.46 -0.33 15.89
N ARG A 197 5.05 0.23 17.02
CA ARG A 197 4.52 1.60 17.09
C ARG A 197 5.58 2.68 17.34
N LYS A 198 6.80 2.28 17.65
CA LYS A 198 7.96 3.20 17.82
C LYS A 198 8.60 3.52 16.46
#